data_37a37477b5d785804d61f1cfd35b568e
#
_entry.id   37a37477b5d785804d61f1cfd35b568e
#
_cell.length_a   1.000
_cell.length_b   1.000
_cell.length_c   1.000
_cell.angle_alpha   90.00
_cell.angle_beta   90.00
_cell.angle_gamma   90.00
#
_symmetry.space_group_name_H-M   'P 1'
#
loop_
_entity.id
_entity.type
_entity.pdbx_description
1 polymer ?
#
loop_
_entity_poly.entity_id
_entity_poly.type
_entity_poly.pdbx_seq_one_letter_code
_entity_poly.pdbx_strand_id
1 'polypeptide(L)'
;MPLAGCGGGTKGGKGEPGATAKGGSAGTAGSPSPAVPKGAWIPGFVAKMSPAEKVGQLFVPTFSSRADAISLVKRYHVGGLIYFPGNMRTPEQTAAQSNAIQKSSKVPLLLGVDEEQGIVSRTPFITRFPGNMALGATRDPAAARAAAKVTGAELRAIGINQDYAPVADVNLDPANPVIGVRSFGSDPGQVSQLLRGAIAGYQDAGVAATAKHFPGHGDTGTDSHTGLPVIQHSRRTWERLDAPPFKAAIAAGVDSIMSAHIVVPKLDRSGDPSTLSRTVLTGLLRGSLGYQGVIITDSLEMAGARRKYGDAATPVRAINAGADQLLMPPNLPRAHQAVLAAVRSGTIPQKRLDEAVGRVLRLKEARGLFRGTRADPARAAASVGTAAHKATARMVAERAVTLVRNDGGLLPFKGRKVYVSGPKSARLAADLGRAGVRTTTSLTAADAAVLTTLDAGSATAARVRALGAKPVVVAALGSPYDLDGAGAAKAALATYSSGAVSVTALAEVLAGRVKPTGRLPVNAGGERAGHGLNYG
;
A
#
# COMPACT_ATOMS: atom_id res chain seq x y z
N MET A 1 -34.78 28.87 -39.11
CA MET A 1 -36.06 29.39 -39.62
C MET A 1 -37.18 28.68 -38.92
N PRO A 2 -38.23 29.43 -38.63
CA PRO A 2 -38.92 29.41 -37.34
C PRO A 2 -40.38 28.94 -37.47
N LEU A 3 -41.10 29.01 -36.34
CA LEU A 3 -42.49 29.42 -36.14
C LEU A 3 -43.14 28.54 -35.06
N ALA A 4 -43.48 29.00 -33.91
CA ALA A 4 -44.49 29.98 -33.50
C ALA A 4 -45.93 29.41 -33.42
N GLY A 5 -46.58 29.69 -32.30
CA GLY A 5 -48.02 29.87 -32.17
C GLY A 5 -48.57 29.17 -30.93
N CYS A 6 -48.85 29.81 -29.85
CA CYS A 6 -49.95 30.73 -29.51
C CYS A 6 -51.24 30.06 -29.06
N GLY A 7 -51.71 30.51 -27.92
CA GLY A 7 -53.08 30.78 -27.54
C GLY A 7 -53.66 29.81 -26.50
N GLY A 8 -54.25 30.18 -25.40
CA GLY A 8 -54.89 31.37 -24.92
C GLY A 8 -56.10 31.00 -24.04
N GLY A 9 -56.27 31.70 -22.95
CA GLY A 9 -57.54 32.23 -22.48
C GLY A 9 -58.28 31.39 -21.41
N THR A 10 -58.55 31.86 -20.27
CA THR A 10 -59.23 32.94 -19.55
C THR A 10 -60.26 32.45 -18.55
N LYS A 11 -60.34 33.22 -17.42
CA LYS A 11 -61.47 33.46 -16.48
C LYS A 11 -61.70 32.41 -15.41
N GLY A 12 -61.81 32.72 -14.12
CA GLY A 12 -62.12 33.96 -13.41
C GLY A 12 -62.96 33.56 -12.21
N GLY A 13 -62.78 34.15 -11.02
CA GLY A 13 -63.77 33.97 -9.95
C GLY A 13 -63.27 34.30 -8.55
N LYS A 14 -63.67 35.45 -8.10
CA LYS A 14 -63.61 36.21 -6.88
C LYS A 14 -63.95 35.46 -5.56
N GLY A 15 -63.36 35.94 -4.48
CA GLY A 15 -63.92 35.86 -3.13
C GLY A 15 -62.92 36.07 -2.01
N GLU A 16 -62.74 37.29 -1.52
CA GLU A 16 -62.25 37.66 -0.17
C GLU A 16 -63.45 37.71 0.82
N PRO A 17 -63.32 37.85 2.17
CA PRO A 17 -62.22 38.45 2.94
C PRO A 17 -61.91 37.84 4.35
N GLY A 18 -60.77 38.19 4.89
CA GLY A 18 -60.66 38.67 6.28
C GLY A 18 -60.23 37.71 7.37
N ALA A 19 -59.01 37.90 7.95
CA ALA A 19 -58.81 38.12 9.39
C ALA A 19 -57.32 38.32 9.77
N THR A 20 -57.07 39.49 10.26
CA THR A 20 -56.15 39.94 11.37
C THR A 20 -54.72 39.39 11.47
N ALA A 21 -53.79 40.30 11.26
CA ALA A 21 -52.37 40.26 11.60
C ALA A 21 -52.12 40.13 13.11
N LYS A 22 -51.19 39.24 13.50
CA LYS A 22 -50.37 39.40 14.71
C LYS A 22 -48.90 39.44 14.30
N GLY A 23 -48.24 40.54 14.66
CA GLY A 23 -46.83 40.78 14.40
C GLY A 23 -45.93 39.74 15.10
N GLY A 24 -45.11 39.08 14.33
CA GLY A 24 -43.99 38.28 14.77
C GLY A 24 -42.70 38.98 14.38
N SER A 25 -41.91 39.34 15.37
CA SER A 25 -40.58 39.92 15.29
C SER A 25 -39.72 39.22 14.26
N ALA A 26 -39.21 39.94 13.26
CA ALA A 26 -38.19 39.49 12.35
C ALA A 26 -36.87 39.29 13.12
N GLY A 27 -36.57 38.04 13.46
CA GLY A 27 -35.25 37.63 13.88
C GLY A 27 -34.26 37.84 12.73
N THR A 28 -33.33 38.76 12.91
CA THR A 28 -32.19 38.95 12.02
C THR A 28 -31.46 37.62 11.87
N ALA A 29 -31.56 36.98 10.70
CA ALA A 29 -30.73 35.85 10.32
C ALA A 29 -29.29 36.32 10.37
N GLY A 30 -28.55 35.88 11.39
CA GLY A 30 -27.12 36.10 11.50
C GLY A 30 -26.44 35.51 10.27
N SER A 31 -25.68 36.35 9.54
CA SER A 31 -24.82 35.90 8.44
C SER A 31 -23.98 34.73 8.93
N PRO A 32 -23.87 33.63 8.16
CA PRO A 32 -23.03 32.51 8.54
C PRO A 32 -21.60 33.01 8.71
N SER A 33 -21.01 32.81 9.90
CA SER A 33 -19.61 33.09 10.14
C SER A 33 -18.80 32.40 9.05
N PRO A 34 -17.80 33.09 8.45
CA PRO A 34 -16.97 32.48 7.40
C PRO A 34 -16.32 31.20 7.95
N ALA A 35 -16.47 30.08 7.24
CA ALA A 35 -15.91 28.79 7.63
C ALA A 35 -14.40 28.96 7.80
N VAL A 36 -13.89 28.70 9.01
CA VAL A 36 -12.44 28.77 9.29
C VAL A 36 -11.72 27.80 8.36
N PRO A 37 -10.71 28.24 7.58
CA PRO A 37 -9.97 27.37 6.68
C PRO A 37 -9.41 26.16 7.44
N LYS A 38 -9.51 24.96 6.85
CA LYS A 38 -8.94 23.74 7.44
C LYS A 38 -7.45 23.99 7.78
N GLY A 39 -7.07 23.70 9.03
CA GLY A 39 -5.70 23.86 9.51
C GLY A 39 -5.30 25.26 9.97
N ALA A 40 -6.17 26.27 9.90
CA ALA A 40 -5.86 27.63 10.34
C ALA A 40 -5.46 27.74 11.83
N TRP A 41 -5.94 26.83 12.66
CA TRP A 41 -5.60 26.74 14.08
C TRP A 41 -4.20 26.16 14.36
N ILE A 42 -3.61 25.42 13.40
CA ILE A 42 -2.38 24.63 13.60
C ILE A 42 -1.18 25.51 13.97
N PRO A 43 -0.90 26.65 13.30
CA PRO A 43 0.25 27.50 13.68
C PRO A 43 0.15 27.97 15.14
N GLY A 44 -1.02 28.42 15.58
CA GLY A 44 -1.25 28.84 16.97
C GLY A 44 -1.15 27.68 17.97
N PHE A 45 -1.51 26.48 17.58
CA PHE A 45 -1.35 25.28 18.40
C PHE A 45 0.13 24.88 18.51
N VAL A 46 0.87 24.84 17.39
CA VAL A 46 2.31 24.54 17.37
C VAL A 46 3.09 25.55 18.21
N ALA A 47 2.72 26.84 18.16
CA ALA A 47 3.40 27.87 18.95
C ALA A 47 3.30 27.63 20.48
N LYS A 48 2.21 26.99 20.94
CA LYS A 48 1.97 26.67 22.36
C LYS A 48 2.61 25.35 22.82
N MET A 49 3.09 24.52 21.90
CA MET A 49 3.74 23.24 22.25
C MET A 49 5.14 23.47 22.79
N SER A 50 5.52 22.76 23.84
CA SER A 50 6.88 22.70 24.34
C SER A 50 7.83 22.05 23.30
N PRO A 51 9.14 22.31 23.36
CA PRO A 51 10.11 21.64 22.49
C PRO A 51 10.04 20.11 22.56
N ALA A 52 9.79 19.54 23.76
CA ALA A 52 9.67 18.10 23.94
C ALA A 52 8.41 17.54 23.25
N GLU A 53 7.28 18.23 23.36
CA GLU A 53 6.04 17.84 22.66
C GLU A 53 6.21 17.92 21.14
N LYS A 54 6.85 18.97 20.62
CA LYS A 54 7.13 19.11 19.19
C LYS A 54 8.04 18.00 18.68
N VAL A 55 9.16 17.74 19.36
CA VAL A 55 10.10 16.66 19.02
C VAL A 55 9.42 15.30 19.05
N GLY A 56 8.58 15.04 20.06
CA GLY A 56 7.83 13.81 20.19
C GLY A 56 6.94 13.53 18.97
N GLN A 57 6.29 14.57 18.40
CA GLN A 57 5.40 14.41 17.25
C GLN A 57 6.12 13.86 16.00
N LEU A 58 7.42 13.93 15.94
CA LEU A 58 8.21 13.42 14.81
C LEU A 58 8.48 11.91 14.91
N PHE A 59 8.30 11.28 16.07
CA PHE A 59 8.64 9.88 16.28
C PHE A 59 7.45 8.94 16.14
N VAL A 60 7.69 7.80 15.46
CA VAL A 60 6.76 6.68 15.29
C VAL A 60 7.48 5.37 15.65
N PRO A 61 7.65 5.07 16.95
CA PRO A 61 8.32 3.86 17.40
C PRO A 61 7.43 2.63 17.32
N THR A 62 8.06 1.44 17.44
CA THR A 62 7.43 0.18 17.79
C THR A 62 7.02 0.16 19.26
N PHE A 63 6.22 -0.81 19.65
CA PHE A 63 5.87 -1.07 21.05
C PHE A 63 5.65 -2.57 21.28
N SER A 64 5.91 -3.02 22.50
CA SER A 64 5.83 -4.44 22.88
C SER A 64 4.47 -4.82 23.48
N SER A 65 3.78 -3.88 24.12
CA SER A 65 2.50 -4.08 24.80
C SER A 65 1.69 -2.79 24.88
N ARG A 66 0.39 -2.91 25.22
CA ARG A 66 -0.45 -1.74 25.50
C ARG A 66 0.12 -0.82 26.58
N ALA A 67 0.66 -1.40 27.65
CA ALA A 67 1.27 -0.62 28.74
C ALA A 67 2.52 0.12 28.28
N ASP A 68 3.35 -0.53 27.49
CA ASP A 68 4.53 0.07 26.86
C ASP A 68 4.13 1.22 25.91
N ALA A 69 3.18 1.00 25.01
CA ALA A 69 2.67 2.04 24.12
C ALA A 69 2.20 3.29 24.90
N ILE A 70 1.42 3.09 25.96
CA ILE A 70 0.94 4.20 26.82
C ILE A 70 2.12 4.91 27.52
N SER A 71 3.13 4.17 27.96
CA SER A 71 4.35 4.73 28.55
C SER A 71 5.12 5.60 27.55
N LEU A 72 5.32 5.08 26.32
CA LEU A 72 5.98 5.83 25.22
C LEU A 72 5.25 7.13 24.89
N VAL A 73 3.91 7.07 24.79
CA VAL A 73 3.06 8.25 24.54
C VAL A 73 3.23 9.29 25.64
N LYS A 74 3.11 8.89 26.90
CA LYS A 74 3.18 9.83 28.04
C LYS A 74 4.56 10.42 28.24
N ARG A 75 5.62 9.61 28.02
CA ARG A 75 7.01 10.02 28.31
C ARG A 75 7.62 10.84 27.17
N TYR A 76 7.33 10.47 25.93
CA TYR A 76 8.00 11.04 24.75
C TYR A 76 7.08 11.86 23.86
N HIS A 77 5.77 11.90 24.13
CA HIS A 77 4.77 12.62 23.33
C HIS A 77 4.78 12.23 21.85
N VAL A 78 5.04 10.94 21.56
CA VAL A 78 5.22 10.43 20.19
C VAL A 78 4.06 10.80 19.28
N GLY A 79 4.36 11.07 18.00
CA GLY A 79 3.36 11.46 17.00
C GLY A 79 2.53 10.30 16.48
N GLY A 80 3.04 9.08 16.60
CA GLY A 80 2.39 7.85 16.18
C GLY A 80 3.06 6.62 16.77
N LEU A 81 2.53 5.45 16.42
CA LEU A 81 3.06 4.13 16.77
C LEU A 81 2.84 3.19 15.57
N ILE A 82 3.76 2.24 15.36
CA ILE A 82 3.59 1.20 14.34
C ILE A 82 3.26 -0.14 14.96
N TYR A 83 2.25 -0.81 14.38
CA TYR A 83 1.79 -2.14 14.75
C TYR A 83 2.52 -3.24 13.99
N PHE A 84 2.77 -4.35 14.67
CA PHE A 84 3.26 -5.61 14.12
C PHE A 84 2.36 -6.77 14.55
N PRO A 85 2.46 -7.97 13.92
CA PRO A 85 1.59 -9.10 14.24
C PRO A 85 1.52 -9.44 15.74
N GLY A 86 2.63 -9.30 16.47
CA GLY A 86 2.71 -9.52 17.92
C GLY A 86 1.83 -8.59 18.76
N ASN A 87 1.43 -7.44 18.21
CA ASN A 87 0.55 -6.48 18.87
C ASN A 87 -0.95 -6.77 18.64
N MET A 88 -1.29 -7.65 17.69
CA MET A 88 -2.64 -7.85 17.18
C MET A 88 -3.08 -9.31 17.33
N ARG A 89 -3.97 -9.61 18.29
CA ARG A 89 -4.46 -10.98 18.53
C ARG A 89 -5.83 -11.23 17.92
N THR A 90 -6.81 -10.37 18.22
CA THR A 90 -8.16 -10.39 17.65
C THR A 90 -8.56 -8.98 17.22
N PRO A 91 -9.55 -8.83 16.34
CA PRO A 91 -10.06 -7.51 15.95
C PRO A 91 -10.52 -6.67 17.15
N GLU A 92 -11.26 -7.28 18.08
CA GLU A 92 -11.82 -6.62 19.27
C GLU A 92 -10.71 -6.14 20.22
N GLN A 93 -9.76 -7.03 20.50
CA GLN A 93 -8.62 -6.72 21.37
C GLN A 93 -7.79 -5.58 20.76
N THR A 94 -7.55 -5.61 19.44
CA THR A 94 -6.76 -4.59 18.74
C THR A 94 -7.50 -3.25 18.74
N ALA A 95 -8.82 -3.24 18.49
CA ALA A 95 -9.64 -2.04 18.56
C ALA A 95 -9.65 -1.41 19.97
N ALA A 96 -9.83 -2.24 21.00
CA ALA A 96 -9.79 -1.79 22.39
C ALA A 96 -8.39 -1.24 22.79
N GLN A 97 -7.33 -1.90 22.32
CA GLN A 97 -5.95 -1.44 22.53
C GLN A 97 -5.70 -0.10 21.84
N SER A 98 -6.07 0.04 20.57
CA SER A 98 -5.93 1.28 19.81
C SER A 98 -6.66 2.45 20.50
N ASN A 99 -7.89 2.22 20.98
CA ASN A 99 -8.66 3.21 21.72
C ASN A 99 -7.99 3.63 23.04
N ALA A 100 -7.45 2.65 23.79
CA ALA A 100 -6.75 2.93 25.05
C ALA A 100 -5.46 3.74 24.83
N ILE A 101 -4.72 3.42 23.78
CA ILE A 101 -3.50 4.15 23.37
C ILE A 101 -3.89 5.58 22.94
N GLN A 102 -4.89 5.75 22.09
CA GLN A 102 -5.38 7.08 21.67
C GLN A 102 -5.82 7.95 22.87
N LYS A 103 -6.51 7.34 23.84
CA LYS A 103 -6.97 8.06 25.06
C LYS A 103 -5.81 8.58 25.91
N SER A 104 -4.64 7.96 25.83
CA SER A 104 -3.46 8.35 26.64
C SER A 104 -2.72 9.57 26.10
N SER A 105 -3.02 10.01 24.87
CA SER A 105 -2.36 11.14 24.21
C SER A 105 -3.20 12.42 24.23
N LYS A 106 -2.55 13.56 24.43
CA LYS A 106 -3.16 14.89 24.26
C LYS A 106 -3.38 15.25 22.80
N VAL A 107 -2.46 14.84 21.92
CA VAL A 107 -2.52 15.03 20.46
C VAL A 107 -2.83 13.68 19.84
N PRO A 108 -3.89 13.53 19.03
CA PRO A 108 -4.22 12.23 18.41
C PRO A 108 -3.03 11.60 17.72
N LEU A 109 -2.92 10.26 17.80
CA LEU A 109 -1.81 9.49 17.28
C LEU A 109 -2.09 8.98 15.88
N LEU A 110 -1.08 8.96 15.02
CA LEU A 110 -1.05 8.13 13.84
C LEU A 110 -0.70 6.71 14.26
N LEU A 111 -1.66 5.79 14.18
CA LEU A 111 -1.48 4.36 14.45
C LEU A 111 -1.31 3.67 13.10
N GLY A 112 -0.09 3.27 12.80
CA GLY A 112 0.33 2.78 11.49
C GLY A 112 0.58 1.29 11.44
N VAL A 113 0.61 0.73 10.23
CA VAL A 113 1.00 -0.65 9.92
C VAL A 113 1.57 -0.71 8.49
N ASP A 114 2.41 -1.72 8.20
CA ASP A 114 2.76 -2.10 6.83
C ASP A 114 1.79 -3.18 6.34
N GLU A 115 0.70 -2.80 5.71
CA GLU A 115 -0.28 -3.73 5.15
C GLU A 115 -0.33 -3.59 3.63
N GLU A 116 0.74 -4.00 2.95
CA GLU A 116 0.85 -3.97 1.49
C GLU A 116 0.02 -5.05 0.81
N GLN A 117 -0.47 -6.02 1.58
CA GLN A 117 -1.02 -7.28 1.11
C GLN A 117 0.04 -8.20 0.43
N GLY A 118 -0.39 -9.33 -0.14
CA GLY A 118 0.56 -10.27 -0.73
C GLY A 118 1.56 -10.81 0.30
N ILE A 119 2.86 -10.62 0.05
CA ILE A 119 3.93 -11.12 0.92
C ILE A 119 4.21 -10.22 2.13
N VAL A 120 3.79 -8.96 2.09
CA VAL A 120 3.93 -8.01 3.21
C VAL A 120 2.55 -7.70 3.77
N SER A 121 2.11 -8.55 4.69
CA SER A 121 0.85 -8.41 5.40
C SER A 121 1.07 -8.67 6.88
N ARG A 122 0.77 -7.68 7.71
CA ARG A 122 1.05 -7.69 9.14
C ARG A 122 -0.16 -7.96 10.01
N THR A 123 -1.37 -7.71 9.49
CA THR A 123 -2.61 -7.86 10.27
C THR A 123 -3.17 -9.29 10.10
N PRO A 124 -3.19 -10.14 11.17
CA PRO A 124 -3.41 -11.58 11.01
C PRO A 124 -4.80 -11.98 10.52
N PHE A 125 -5.81 -11.16 10.77
CA PHE A 125 -7.23 -11.53 10.65
C PHE A 125 -8.00 -10.77 9.57
N ILE A 126 -7.36 -9.87 8.81
CA ILE A 126 -8.04 -9.15 7.72
C ILE A 126 -8.13 -9.98 6.44
N THR A 127 -8.99 -9.53 5.52
CA THR A 127 -9.11 -10.09 4.18
C THR A 127 -7.77 -10.08 3.45
N ARG A 128 -7.35 -11.23 2.92
CA ARG A 128 -6.10 -11.39 2.18
C ARG A 128 -6.31 -11.18 0.69
N PHE A 129 -5.61 -10.19 0.14
CA PHE A 129 -5.50 -9.95 -1.28
C PHE A 129 -4.19 -10.54 -1.85
N PRO A 130 -4.13 -10.82 -3.15
CA PRO A 130 -2.93 -11.42 -3.75
C PRO A 130 -1.70 -10.49 -3.80
N GLY A 131 -1.87 -9.17 -3.60
CA GLY A 131 -0.79 -8.19 -3.60
C GLY A 131 -0.68 -7.37 -4.89
N ASN A 132 0.31 -6.47 -4.92
CA ASN A 132 0.36 -5.42 -5.93
C ASN A 132 0.67 -5.94 -7.34
N MET A 133 1.56 -6.92 -7.51
CA MET A 133 1.88 -7.44 -8.85
C MET A 133 0.67 -8.17 -9.46
N ALA A 134 -0.15 -8.84 -8.65
CA ALA A 134 -1.42 -9.40 -9.09
C ALA A 134 -2.41 -8.29 -9.50
N LEU A 135 -2.49 -7.19 -8.76
CA LEU A 135 -3.25 -6.01 -9.18
C LEU A 135 -2.69 -5.42 -10.47
N GLY A 136 -1.37 -5.41 -10.65
CA GLY A 136 -0.69 -5.05 -11.88
C GLY A 136 -1.18 -5.85 -13.08
N ALA A 137 -1.32 -7.17 -12.88
CA ALA A 137 -1.82 -8.07 -13.93
C ALA A 137 -3.27 -7.80 -14.31
N THR A 138 -4.10 -7.25 -13.43
CA THR A 138 -5.47 -6.83 -13.78
C THR A 138 -5.51 -5.61 -14.70
N ARG A 139 -4.47 -4.77 -14.70
CA ARG A 139 -4.39 -3.48 -15.39
C ARG A 139 -5.57 -2.54 -15.09
N ASP A 140 -6.22 -2.73 -13.95
CA ASP A 140 -7.45 -2.03 -13.57
C ASP A 140 -7.26 -1.19 -12.29
N PRO A 141 -7.16 0.15 -12.42
CA PRO A 141 -7.08 1.05 -11.25
C PRO A 141 -8.30 0.96 -10.32
N ALA A 142 -9.48 0.56 -10.85
CA ALA A 142 -10.67 0.38 -10.01
C ALA A 142 -10.53 -0.86 -9.12
N ALA A 143 -9.90 -1.94 -9.62
CA ALA A 143 -9.58 -3.11 -8.80
C ALA A 143 -8.57 -2.76 -7.69
N ALA A 144 -7.54 -1.95 -8.00
CA ALA A 144 -6.58 -1.46 -7.00
C ALA A 144 -7.28 -0.59 -5.93
N ARG A 145 -8.20 0.30 -6.34
CA ARG A 145 -9.01 1.12 -5.41
C ARG A 145 -9.90 0.24 -4.52
N ALA A 146 -10.57 -0.75 -5.09
CA ALA A 146 -11.45 -1.63 -4.33
C ALA A 146 -10.67 -2.46 -3.28
N ALA A 147 -9.51 -3.03 -3.65
CA ALA A 147 -8.65 -3.77 -2.73
C ALA A 147 -8.14 -2.88 -1.58
N ALA A 148 -7.60 -1.70 -1.90
CA ALA A 148 -7.11 -0.75 -0.91
C ALA A 148 -8.22 -0.21 -0.01
N LYS A 149 -9.44 0.02 -0.55
CA LYS A 149 -10.60 0.45 0.23
C LYS A 149 -11.04 -0.61 1.24
N VAL A 150 -11.06 -1.88 0.85
CA VAL A 150 -11.36 -2.99 1.77
C VAL A 150 -10.28 -3.08 2.84
N THR A 151 -9.01 -3.11 2.47
CA THR A 151 -7.88 -3.14 3.41
C THR A 151 -7.96 -1.98 4.40
N GLY A 152 -8.14 -0.75 3.91
CA GLY A 152 -8.27 0.44 4.75
C GLY A 152 -9.50 0.39 5.67
N ALA A 153 -10.66 -0.09 5.19
CA ALA A 153 -11.85 -0.22 6.02
C ALA A 153 -11.65 -1.21 7.18
N GLU A 154 -11.00 -2.34 6.93
CA GLU A 154 -10.69 -3.34 7.95
C GLU A 154 -9.63 -2.82 8.95
N LEU A 155 -8.60 -2.11 8.49
CA LEU A 155 -7.64 -1.43 9.35
C LEU A 155 -8.32 -0.35 10.22
N ARG A 156 -9.21 0.44 9.63
CA ARG A 156 -9.96 1.47 10.35
C ARG A 156 -10.84 0.88 11.44
N ALA A 157 -11.47 -0.29 11.18
CA ALA A 157 -12.33 -0.98 12.14
C ALA A 157 -11.60 -1.40 13.41
N ILE A 158 -10.28 -1.60 13.35
CA ILE A 158 -9.42 -1.96 14.49
C ILE A 158 -8.65 -0.76 15.08
N GLY A 159 -8.95 0.46 14.57
CA GLY A 159 -8.38 1.71 15.06
C GLY A 159 -7.03 2.10 14.45
N ILE A 160 -6.53 1.37 13.44
CA ILE A 160 -5.38 1.77 12.63
C ILE A 160 -5.84 2.84 11.63
N ASN A 161 -5.08 3.93 11.50
CA ASN A 161 -5.47 5.09 10.73
C ASN A 161 -4.40 5.58 9.74
N GLN A 162 -3.27 4.86 9.65
CA GLN A 162 -2.22 5.05 8.64
C GLN A 162 -1.76 3.69 8.13
N ASP A 163 -1.59 3.56 6.81
CA ASP A 163 -0.96 2.40 6.20
C ASP A 163 0.31 2.84 5.46
N TYR A 164 1.41 2.13 5.69
CA TYR A 164 2.64 2.35 4.94
C TYR A 164 2.58 1.58 3.62
N ALA A 165 1.54 1.90 2.86
CA ALA A 165 1.21 1.42 1.53
C ALA A 165 0.47 2.54 0.75
N PRO A 166 0.49 2.52 -0.60
CA PRO A 166 1.01 1.49 -1.49
C PRO A 166 2.48 1.68 -1.91
N VAL A 167 3.09 0.60 -2.42
CA VAL A 167 4.43 0.63 -3.03
C VAL A 167 4.36 1.34 -4.38
N ALA A 168 5.22 2.35 -4.57
CA ALA A 168 5.33 3.17 -5.78
C ALA A 168 6.54 2.79 -6.65
N ASP A 169 7.35 1.83 -6.20
CA ASP A 169 8.56 1.38 -6.90
C ASP A 169 8.19 0.68 -8.21
N VAL A 170 8.92 0.99 -9.28
CA VAL A 170 8.81 0.34 -10.59
C VAL A 170 9.81 -0.81 -10.63
N ASN A 171 9.35 -2.06 -10.80
CA ASN A 171 10.22 -3.24 -10.77
C ASN A 171 11.05 -3.35 -12.05
N LEU A 172 12.18 -2.64 -12.09
CA LEU A 172 13.06 -2.56 -13.26
C LEU A 172 14.06 -3.72 -13.32
N ASP A 173 14.57 -4.14 -12.16
CA ASP A 173 15.46 -5.30 -12.04
C ASP A 173 14.66 -6.57 -11.69
N PRO A 174 14.60 -7.58 -12.57
CA PRO A 174 13.97 -8.87 -12.27
C PRO A 174 14.57 -9.59 -11.06
N ALA A 175 15.85 -9.36 -10.77
CA ALA A 175 16.57 -9.96 -9.66
C ALA A 175 16.46 -9.15 -8.35
N ASN A 176 15.66 -8.09 -8.33
CA ASN A 176 15.47 -7.25 -7.14
C ASN A 176 14.98 -8.08 -5.94
N PRO A 177 15.80 -8.21 -4.86
CA PRO A 177 15.49 -9.09 -3.73
C PRO A 177 14.48 -8.49 -2.73
N VAL A 178 14.15 -7.20 -2.87
CA VAL A 178 13.36 -6.44 -1.88
C VAL A 178 11.97 -6.10 -2.40
N ILE A 179 11.88 -5.63 -3.64
CA ILE A 179 10.62 -5.13 -4.22
C ILE A 179 9.88 -6.25 -4.94
N GLY A 180 10.40 -6.77 -6.06
CA GLY A 180 9.79 -7.90 -6.76
C GLY A 180 8.26 -7.78 -6.88
N VAL A 181 7.55 -8.80 -6.39
CA VAL A 181 6.07 -8.87 -6.42
C VAL A 181 5.35 -7.82 -5.56
N ARG A 182 6.06 -7.04 -4.74
CA ARG A 182 5.51 -5.89 -4.01
C ARG A 182 5.19 -4.71 -4.93
N SER A 183 5.85 -4.61 -6.10
CA SER A 183 5.54 -3.61 -7.13
C SER A 183 4.30 -3.99 -7.94
N PHE A 184 3.61 -3.00 -8.50
CA PHE A 184 2.54 -3.23 -9.50
C PHE A 184 3.07 -3.71 -10.86
N GLY A 185 4.37 -3.53 -11.16
CA GLY A 185 4.97 -3.95 -12.42
C GLY A 185 6.18 -3.11 -12.84
N SER A 186 6.60 -3.26 -14.10
CA SER A 186 7.79 -2.62 -14.66
C SER A 186 7.49 -1.43 -15.58
N ASP A 187 6.23 -1.12 -15.86
CA ASP A 187 5.83 0.06 -16.65
C ASP A 187 5.47 1.22 -15.73
N PRO A 188 6.23 2.36 -15.76
CA PRO A 188 5.98 3.49 -14.88
C PRO A 188 4.58 4.11 -15.02
N GLY A 189 4.02 4.08 -16.23
CA GLY A 189 2.69 4.62 -16.52
C GLY A 189 1.59 3.77 -15.89
N GLN A 190 1.69 2.45 -16.03
CA GLN A 190 0.75 1.52 -15.41
C GLN A 190 0.85 1.52 -13.88
N VAL A 191 2.08 1.50 -13.33
CA VAL A 191 2.31 1.64 -11.88
C VAL A 191 1.65 2.92 -11.37
N SER A 192 1.81 4.05 -12.08
CA SER A 192 1.21 5.34 -11.71
C SER A 192 -0.32 5.30 -11.67
N GLN A 193 -0.96 4.60 -12.61
CA GLN A 193 -2.42 4.50 -12.67
C GLN A 193 -2.98 3.65 -11.52
N LEU A 194 -2.38 2.49 -11.26
CA LEU A 194 -2.77 1.58 -10.18
C LEU A 194 -2.51 2.20 -8.80
N LEU A 195 -1.38 2.86 -8.64
CA LEU A 195 -1.00 3.60 -7.44
C LEU A 195 -2.04 4.66 -7.07
N ARG A 196 -2.51 5.47 -8.05
CA ARG A 196 -3.59 6.45 -7.80
C ARG A 196 -4.86 5.78 -7.31
N GLY A 197 -5.23 4.65 -7.92
CA GLY A 197 -6.38 3.85 -7.48
C GLY A 197 -6.23 3.40 -6.03
N ALA A 198 -5.09 2.82 -5.67
CA ALA A 198 -4.82 2.35 -4.31
C ALA A 198 -4.82 3.49 -3.28
N ILE A 199 -4.16 4.63 -3.58
CA ILE A 199 -4.17 5.81 -2.71
C ILE A 199 -5.61 6.28 -2.45
N ALA A 200 -6.41 6.42 -3.50
CA ALA A 200 -7.81 6.80 -3.35
C ALA A 200 -8.59 5.80 -2.50
N GLY A 201 -8.34 4.49 -2.65
CA GLY A 201 -9.00 3.45 -1.86
C GLY A 201 -8.72 3.55 -0.36
N TYR A 202 -7.46 3.69 0.05
CA TYR A 202 -7.08 3.88 1.46
C TYR A 202 -7.70 5.16 2.03
N GLN A 203 -7.60 6.26 1.29
CA GLN A 203 -8.10 7.57 1.73
C GLN A 203 -9.63 7.63 1.81
N ASP A 204 -10.35 6.96 0.91
CA ASP A 204 -11.81 6.77 0.97
C ASP A 204 -12.25 6.01 2.22
N ALA A 205 -11.41 5.08 2.70
CA ALA A 205 -11.65 4.35 3.94
C ALA A 205 -11.27 5.15 5.20
N GLY A 206 -10.72 6.36 5.05
CA GLY A 206 -10.28 7.21 6.17
C GLY A 206 -8.94 6.82 6.76
N VAL A 207 -8.11 6.06 6.03
CA VAL A 207 -6.75 5.67 6.39
C VAL A 207 -5.75 6.50 5.59
N ALA A 208 -4.72 7.01 6.23
CA ALA A 208 -3.66 7.75 5.57
C ALA A 208 -2.82 6.79 4.70
N ALA A 209 -2.69 7.11 3.41
CA ALA A 209 -1.87 6.35 2.48
C ALA A 209 -0.42 6.86 2.46
N THR A 210 0.54 5.94 2.27
CA THR A 210 1.96 6.27 2.19
C THR A 210 2.57 5.66 0.92
N ALA A 211 2.92 6.50 -0.06
CA ALA A 211 3.64 6.03 -1.25
C ALA A 211 5.13 5.79 -0.93
N LYS A 212 5.69 4.64 -1.34
CA LYS A 212 7.05 4.22 -0.98
C LYS A 212 7.75 3.43 -2.08
N HIS A 213 9.06 3.51 -2.18
CA HIS A 213 10.09 4.13 -1.35
C HIS A 213 10.83 5.21 -2.16
N PHE A 214 10.65 6.47 -1.84
CA PHE A 214 11.26 7.58 -2.60
C PHE A 214 12.80 7.61 -2.44
N PRO A 215 13.58 7.79 -3.51
CA PRO A 215 13.22 8.22 -4.88
C PRO A 215 12.91 7.09 -5.88
N GLY A 216 12.73 5.85 -5.46
CA GLY A 216 12.49 4.63 -6.24
C GLY A 216 13.49 3.55 -5.87
N HIS A 217 13.01 2.36 -5.51
CA HIS A 217 13.81 1.22 -5.01
C HIS A 217 13.76 0.00 -5.98
N GLY A 218 13.20 0.20 -7.19
CA GLY A 218 12.89 -0.92 -8.08
C GLY A 218 14.06 -1.43 -8.92
N ASP A 219 15.20 -0.70 -8.98
CA ASP A 219 16.40 -1.06 -9.76
C ASP A 219 17.61 -1.28 -8.84
N THR A 220 17.53 -2.27 -7.96
CA THR A 220 18.63 -2.61 -7.04
C THR A 220 18.75 -4.10 -6.82
N GLY A 221 19.98 -4.60 -6.90
CA GLY A 221 20.35 -5.98 -6.56
C GLY A 221 20.74 -6.17 -5.08
N THR A 222 20.59 -5.15 -4.24
CA THR A 222 20.96 -5.20 -2.81
C THR A 222 19.76 -4.87 -1.94
N ASP A 223 19.58 -5.64 -0.85
CA ASP A 223 18.55 -5.40 0.15
C ASP A 223 18.98 -4.30 1.13
N SER A 224 18.17 -3.23 1.24
CA SER A 224 18.40 -2.11 2.15
C SER A 224 18.26 -2.47 3.64
N HIS A 225 17.64 -3.62 3.98
CA HIS A 225 17.61 -4.13 5.34
C HIS A 225 19.00 -4.60 5.82
N THR A 226 19.82 -5.13 4.91
CA THR A 226 21.11 -5.74 5.23
C THR A 226 22.31 -4.93 4.72
N GLY A 227 22.11 -4.10 3.71
CA GLY A 227 23.14 -3.31 3.04
C GLY A 227 22.74 -1.88 2.76
N LEU A 228 23.55 -1.19 1.95
CA LEU A 228 23.26 0.14 1.42
C LEU A 228 23.22 0.05 -0.11
N PRO A 229 22.03 -0.06 -0.71
CA PRO A 229 21.87 -0.16 -2.15
C PRO A 229 22.32 1.10 -2.88
N VAL A 230 22.81 0.95 -4.12
CA VAL A 230 23.23 2.06 -4.97
C VAL A 230 22.48 1.96 -6.31
N ILE A 231 21.77 3.02 -6.69
CA ILE A 231 21.09 3.14 -7.98
C ILE A 231 21.78 4.19 -8.83
N GLN A 232 22.25 3.79 -10.02
CA GLN A 232 23.06 4.61 -10.92
C GLN A 232 22.24 5.41 -11.94
N HIS A 233 20.97 5.68 -11.67
CA HIS A 233 20.11 6.44 -12.57
C HIS A 233 20.58 7.89 -12.69
N SER A 234 20.77 8.35 -13.94
CA SER A 234 20.92 9.77 -14.23
C SER A 234 19.61 10.51 -13.91
N ARG A 235 19.67 11.83 -13.78
CA ARG A 235 18.46 12.67 -13.59
C ARG A 235 17.40 12.37 -14.64
N ARG A 236 17.77 12.28 -15.93
CA ARG A 236 16.88 11.96 -17.05
C ARG A 236 16.28 10.56 -16.92
N THR A 237 17.09 9.57 -16.51
CA THR A 237 16.61 8.18 -16.31
C THR A 237 15.61 8.13 -15.17
N TRP A 238 15.94 8.74 -14.04
CA TRP A 238 15.06 8.84 -12.88
C TRP A 238 13.72 9.52 -13.20
N GLU A 239 13.75 10.63 -13.94
CA GLU A 239 12.53 11.36 -14.35
C GLU A 239 11.61 10.53 -15.24
N ARG A 240 12.17 9.58 -16.01
CA ARG A 240 11.44 8.71 -16.91
C ARG A 240 10.95 7.43 -16.23
N LEU A 241 11.72 6.83 -15.32
CA LEU A 241 11.46 5.49 -14.78
C LEU A 241 10.92 5.52 -13.35
N ASP A 242 11.55 6.26 -12.44
CA ASP A 242 11.24 6.19 -11.02
C ASP A 242 10.28 7.30 -10.56
N ALA A 243 10.43 8.52 -11.10
CA ALA A 243 9.66 9.68 -10.68
C ALA A 243 8.16 9.65 -11.06
N PRO A 244 7.72 9.03 -12.18
CA PRO A 244 6.31 9.12 -12.60
C PRO A 244 5.31 8.62 -11.56
N PRO A 245 5.50 7.48 -10.85
CA PRO A 245 4.58 7.06 -9.79
C PRO A 245 4.48 8.07 -8.64
N PHE A 246 5.60 8.69 -8.23
CA PHE A 246 5.58 9.70 -7.17
C PHE A 246 4.90 10.99 -7.61
N LYS A 247 5.08 11.43 -8.86
CA LYS A 247 4.32 12.54 -9.45
C LYS A 247 2.83 12.24 -9.43
N ALA A 248 2.45 11.01 -9.80
CA ALA A 248 1.06 10.56 -9.79
C ALA A 248 0.47 10.49 -8.38
N ALA A 249 1.27 10.03 -7.38
CA ALA A 249 0.88 10.01 -5.98
C ALA A 249 0.64 11.43 -5.43
N ILE A 250 1.55 12.36 -5.74
CA ILE A 250 1.42 13.78 -5.34
C ILE A 250 0.16 14.41 -5.95
N ALA A 251 -0.07 14.19 -7.25
CA ALA A 251 -1.27 14.67 -7.94
C ALA A 251 -2.57 14.04 -7.38
N ALA A 252 -2.51 12.82 -6.85
CA ALA A 252 -3.62 12.17 -6.17
C ALA A 252 -3.80 12.63 -4.70
N GLY A 253 -2.97 13.56 -4.22
CA GLY A 253 -3.06 14.07 -2.85
C GLY A 253 -2.67 13.04 -1.79
N VAL A 254 -1.61 12.26 -2.03
CA VAL A 254 -1.12 11.26 -1.06
C VAL A 254 -0.74 11.92 0.26
N ASP A 255 -1.13 11.31 1.36
CA ASP A 255 -0.92 11.85 2.72
C ASP A 255 0.54 11.89 3.14
N SER A 256 1.27 10.80 2.86
CA SER A 256 2.69 10.71 3.18
C SER A 256 3.48 10.02 2.05
N ILE A 257 4.77 10.34 2.00
CA ILE A 257 5.75 9.66 1.16
C ILE A 257 6.87 9.15 2.06
N MET A 258 7.19 7.87 1.95
CA MET A 258 8.28 7.24 2.69
C MET A 258 9.56 7.26 1.86
N SER A 259 10.67 7.70 2.50
CA SER A 259 11.99 7.73 1.88
C SER A 259 12.66 6.36 1.92
N ALA A 260 13.53 6.08 0.93
CA ALA A 260 14.34 4.87 0.89
C ALA A 260 15.75 5.09 1.48
N HIS A 261 16.34 4.01 2.04
CA HIS A 261 17.75 4.00 2.45
C HIS A 261 18.64 3.52 1.30
N ILE A 262 18.68 4.30 0.21
CA ILE A 262 19.45 4.01 -1.00
C ILE A 262 20.34 5.20 -1.37
N VAL A 263 21.51 4.93 -1.95
CA VAL A 263 22.41 5.97 -2.48
C VAL A 263 22.13 6.17 -3.97
N VAL A 264 22.01 7.41 -4.39
CA VAL A 264 21.73 7.82 -5.77
C VAL A 264 22.81 8.81 -6.27
N PRO A 265 24.04 8.35 -6.55
CA PRO A 265 25.21 9.22 -6.68
C PRO A 265 25.14 10.18 -7.87
N LYS A 266 24.34 9.89 -8.89
CA LYS A 266 24.11 10.79 -10.03
C LYS A 266 23.03 11.86 -9.75
N LEU A 267 22.26 11.72 -8.66
CA LEU A 267 21.29 12.71 -8.19
C LEU A 267 21.86 13.50 -7.00
N ASP A 268 22.60 12.82 -6.12
CA ASP A 268 23.27 13.40 -4.95
C ASP A 268 24.68 12.81 -4.78
N ARG A 269 25.69 13.67 -4.87
CA ARG A 269 27.11 13.29 -4.75
C ARG A 269 27.62 13.11 -3.33
N SER A 270 26.78 13.33 -2.29
CA SER A 270 27.19 13.24 -0.88
C SER A 270 27.53 11.80 -0.45
N GLY A 271 27.03 10.79 -1.16
CA GLY A 271 27.13 9.39 -0.77
C GLY A 271 26.28 9.06 0.46
N ASP A 272 25.36 9.94 0.85
CA ASP A 272 24.39 9.69 1.90
C ASP A 272 23.19 8.89 1.34
N PRO A 273 22.57 8.01 2.16
CA PRO A 273 21.31 7.44 1.77
C PRO A 273 20.24 8.53 1.60
N SER A 274 19.32 8.33 0.67
CA SER A 274 18.30 9.32 0.27
C SER A 274 17.53 9.88 1.46
N THR A 275 17.26 9.07 2.49
CA THR A 275 16.65 9.51 3.76
C THR A 275 17.44 10.61 4.48
N LEU A 276 18.77 10.67 4.30
CA LEU A 276 19.66 11.63 4.96
C LEU A 276 20.12 12.73 4.00
N SER A 277 19.66 12.71 2.76
CA SER A 277 20.05 13.63 1.70
C SER A 277 19.08 14.82 1.58
N ARG A 278 19.58 16.03 1.88
CA ARG A 278 18.82 17.27 1.64
C ARG A 278 18.54 17.48 0.15
N THR A 279 19.47 17.10 -0.73
CA THR A 279 19.29 17.14 -2.19
C THR A 279 18.08 16.31 -2.61
N VAL A 280 17.93 15.11 -2.04
CA VAL A 280 16.84 14.21 -2.40
C VAL A 280 15.52 14.64 -1.75
N LEU A 281 15.45 14.78 -0.42
CA LEU A 281 14.18 15.06 0.26
C LEU A 281 13.71 16.50 0.07
N THR A 282 14.60 17.47 0.28
CA THR A 282 14.24 18.89 0.12
C THR A 282 14.32 19.32 -1.34
N GLY A 283 15.41 18.98 -2.03
CA GLY A 283 15.62 19.43 -3.41
C GLY A 283 14.69 18.76 -4.41
N LEU A 284 14.68 17.44 -4.46
CA LEU A 284 13.86 16.72 -5.44
C LEU A 284 12.39 16.62 -5.00
N LEU A 285 12.11 16.08 -3.80
CA LEU A 285 10.73 15.79 -3.41
C LEU A 285 9.94 17.06 -3.08
N ARG A 286 10.48 17.95 -2.24
CA ARG A 286 9.81 19.22 -1.92
C ARG A 286 9.89 20.24 -3.07
N GLY A 287 11.13 20.47 -3.57
CA GLY A 287 11.40 21.51 -4.56
C GLY A 287 10.90 21.14 -5.95
N SER A 288 11.50 20.09 -6.56
CA SER A 288 11.21 19.75 -7.96
C SER A 288 9.84 19.11 -8.16
N LEU A 289 9.38 18.22 -7.25
CA LEU A 289 8.07 17.57 -7.35
C LEU A 289 6.95 18.31 -6.61
N GLY A 290 7.27 19.34 -5.81
CA GLY A 290 6.28 20.21 -5.15
C GLY A 290 5.52 19.55 -3.99
N TYR A 291 6.00 18.43 -3.42
CA TYR A 291 5.28 17.71 -2.39
C TYR A 291 5.17 18.48 -1.07
N GLN A 292 3.97 18.66 -0.53
CA GLN A 292 3.72 19.41 0.70
C GLN A 292 3.21 18.55 1.87
N GLY A 293 2.91 17.27 1.65
CA GLY A 293 2.49 16.32 2.69
C GLY A 293 3.63 15.87 3.60
N VAL A 294 3.39 14.84 4.41
CA VAL A 294 4.37 14.30 5.36
C VAL A 294 5.42 13.47 4.64
N ILE A 295 6.70 13.75 4.87
CA ILE A 295 7.82 12.85 4.53
C ILE A 295 8.15 12.03 5.77
N ILE A 296 7.99 10.70 5.68
CA ILE A 296 8.38 9.77 6.73
C ILE A 296 9.62 8.98 6.28
N THR A 297 10.54 8.68 7.19
CA THR A 297 11.66 7.78 6.88
C THR A 297 11.15 6.36 6.72
N ASP A 298 11.84 5.51 5.96
CA ASP A 298 11.77 4.07 6.19
C ASP A 298 12.34 3.74 7.59
N SER A 299 12.23 2.49 8.02
CA SER A 299 12.66 2.08 9.35
C SER A 299 14.12 2.45 9.64
N LEU A 300 14.34 3.23 10.69
CA LEU A 300 15.69 3.61 11.12
C LEU A 300 16.45 2.45 11.78
N GLU A 301 15.81 1.29 12.00
CA GLU A 301 16.47 0.05 12.42
C GLU A 301 17.30 -0.57 11.29
N MET A 302 16.97 -0.26 10.01
CA MET A 302 17.64 -0.83 8.83
C MET A 302 19.11 -0.42 8.75
N ALA A 303 19.96 -1.35 8.32
CA ALA A 303 21.40 -1.13 8.21
C ALA A 303 21.76 0.03 7.26
N GLY A 304 21.02 0.18 6.16
CA GLY A 304 21.19 1.28 5.21
C GLY A 304 21.02 2.68 5.81
N ALA A 305 20.25 2.82 6.92
CA ALA A 305 20.05 4.09 7.59
C ALA A 305 21.18 4.40 8.59
N ARG A 306 21.56 3.42 9.42
CA ARG A 306 22.29 3.67 10.67
C ARG A 306 23.78 3.41 10.64
N ARG A 307 24.28 2.59 9.67
CA ARG A 307 25.70 2.17 9.64
C ARG A 307 26.67 3.34 9.53
N LYS A 308 26.30 4.38 8.77
CA LYS A 308 27.21 5.51 8.49
C LYS A 308 27.33 6.48 9.67
N TYR A 309 26.23 6.76 10.40
CA TYR A 309 26.17 7.85 11.39
C TYR A 309 25.70 7.42 12.78
N GLY A 310 25.22 6.20 12.95
CA GLY A 310 24.71 5.68 14.21
C GLY A 310 23.38 6.28 14.67
N ASP A 311 22.85 5.74 15.76
CA ASP A 311 21.47 5.95 16.20
C ASP A 311 21.14 7.36 16.71
N ALA A 312 22.14 8.14 17.13
CA ALA A 312 21.93 9.50 17.61
C ALA A 312 21.95 10.54 16.48
N ALA A 313 22.89 10.41 15.53
CA ALA A 313 23.04 11.40 14.46
C ALA A 313 22.05 11.17 13.30
N THR A 314 21.68 9.93 13.01
CA THR A 314 20.76 9.58 11.92
C THR A 314 19.43 10.33 11.99
N PRO A 315 18.67 10.36 13.11
CA PRO A 315 17.42 11.10 13.20
C PRO A 315 17.59 12.62 13.01
N VAL A 316 18.66 13.22 13.55
CA VAL A 316 18.96 14.65 13.37
C VAL A 316 19.20 14.97 11.90
N ARG A 317 20.01 14.13 11.21
CA ARG A 317 20.29 14.28 9.78
C ARG A 317 19.03 14.12 8.93
N ALA A 318 18.17 13.13 9.22
CA ALA A 318 16.92 12.90 8.50
C ALA A 318 15.99 14.14 8.57
N ILE A 319 15.83 14.74 9.77
CA ILE A 319 15.04 15.97 9.94
C ILE A 319 15.63 17.11 9.13
N ASN A 320 16.94 17.32 9.17
CA ASN A 320 17.62 18.38 8.42
C ASN A 320 17.60 18.13 6.90
N ALA A 321 17.54 16.86 6.47
CA ALA A 321 17.34 16.50 5.08
C ALA A 321 15.93 16.83 4.57
N GLY A 322 14.93 16.89 5.46
CA GLY A 322 13.56 17.23 5.10
C GLY A 322 12.47 16.25 5.59
N ALA A 323 12.84 15.18 6.31
CA ALA A 323 11.88 14.26 6.91
C ALA A 323 11.08 14.94 8.03
N ASP A 324 9.77 14.63 8.10
CA ASP A 324 8.85 15.16 9.10
C ASP A 324 8.52 14.10 10.16
N GLN A 325 8.68 12.81 9.84
CA GLN A 325 8.50 11.69 10.77
C GLN A 325 9.65 10.69 10.66
N LEU A 326 9.96 10.07 11.79
CA LEU A 326 11.06 9.15 12.01
C LEU A 326 10.47 7.80 12.43
N LEU A 327 10.46 6.84 11.51
CA LEU A 327 9.89 5.52 11.73
C LEU A 327 10.89 4.60 12.43
N MET A 328 10.45 3.90 13.47
CA MET A 328 11.18 2.83 14.16
C MET A 328 12.63 3.21 14.51
N PRO A 329 12.86 4.25 15.33
CA PRO A 329 14.21 4.50 15.83
C PRO A 329 14.64 3.33 16.72
N PRO A 330 15.84 2.73 16.51
CA PRO A 330 16.26 1.54 17.24
C PRO A 330 16.45 1.79 18.77
N ASN A 331 16.66 3.03 19.14
CA ASN A 331 16.75 3.48 20.52
C ASN A 331 16.03 4.84 20.65
N LEU A 332 14.73 4.78 20.93
CA LEU A 332 13.91 6.00 21.04
C LEU A 332 14.44 6.98 22.10
N PRO A 333 14.81 6.58 23.33
CA PRO A 333 15.38 7.52 24.31
C PRO A 333 16.57 8.31 23.78
N ARG A 334 17.53 7.61 23.18
CA ARG A 334 18.74 8.22 22.60
C ARG A 334 18.45 9.12 21.41
N ALA A 335 17.57 8.67 20.50
CA ALA A 335 17.16 9.43 19.33
C ALA A 335 16.40 10.71 19.73
N HIS A 336 15.45 10.61 20.66
CA HIS A 336 14.66 11.74 21.16
C HIS A 336 15.58 12.78 21.85
N GLN A 337 16.50 12.33 22.71
CA GLN A 337 17.45 13.20 23.40
C GLN A 337 18.37 13.92 22.38
N ALA A 338 18.87 13.21 21.37
CA ALA A 338 19.74 13.79 20.34
C ALA A 338 19.00 14.86 19.53
N VAL A 339 17.75 14.60 19.11
CA VAL A 339 16.93 15.57 18.37
C VAL A 339 16.60 16.78 19.26
N LEU A 340 16.24 16.57 20.53
CA LEU A 340 15.97 17.67 21.46
C LEU A 340 17.21 18.55 21.71
N ALA A 341 18.39 17.95 21.85
CA ALA A 341 19.65 18.66 21.97
C ALA A 341 19.97 19.47 20.69
N ALA A 342 19.75 18.87 19.51
CA ALA A 342 19.94 19.53 18.23
C ALA A 342 19.00 20.74 18.01
N VAL A 343 17.77 20.66 18.53
CA VAL A 343 16.84 21.80 18.52
C VAL A 343 17.33 22.92 19.45
N ARG A 344 17.77 22.57 20.67
CA ARG A 344 18.27 23.54 21.64
C ARG A 344 19.54 24.26 21.17
N SER A 345 20.41 23.56 20.47
CA SER A 345 21.65 24.13 19.90
C SER A 345 21.44 24.90 18.58
N GLY A 346 20.22 24.87 18.01
CA GLY A 346 19.95 25.44 16.69
C GLY A 346 20.44 24.59 15.51
N THR A 347 21.05 23.43 15.73
CA THR A 347 21.43 22.46 14.68
C THR A 347 20.22 22.02 13.86
N ILE A 348 19.05 21.84 14.50
CA ILE A 348 17.75 21.80 13.86
C ILE A 348 17.10 23.16 14.09
N PRO A 349 16.92 24.00 13.05
CA PRO A 349 16.27 25.29 13.20
C PRO A 349 14.82 25.15 13.71
N GLN A 350 14.39 26.02 14.61
CA GLN A 350 13.02 26.02 15.16
C GLN A 350 11.97 26.04 14.04
N LYS A 351 12.18 26.84 12.99
CA LYS A 351 11.31 26.88 11.81
C LYS A 351 11.16 25.50 11.18
N ARG A 352 12.26 24.73 11.06
CA ARG A 352 12.21 23.38 10.45
C ARG A 352 11.39 22.41 11.33
N LEU A 353 11.56 22.48 12.66
CA LEU A 353 10.78 21.70 13.60
C LEU A 353 9.28 22.04 13.50
N ASP A 354 8.94 23.33 13.52
CA ASP A 354 7.56 23.80 13.46
C ASP A 354 6.87 23.43 12.13
N GLU A 355 7.59 23.47 11.02
CA GLU A 355 7.12 23.01 9.72
C GLU A 355 6.79 21.52 9.73
N ALA A 356 7.67 20.67 10.30
CA ALA A 356 7.45 19.22 10.39
C ALA A 356 6.21 18.91 11.23
N VAL A 357 6.15 19.46 12.45
CA VAL A 357 4.99 19.30 13.34
C VAL A 357 3.71 19.78 12.66
N GLY A 358 3.76 20.95 12.00
CA GLY A 358 2.61 21.48 11.27
C GLY A 358 2.10 20.53 10.18
N ARG A 359 3.00 19.84 9.43
CA ARG A 359 2.60 18.84 8.42
C ARG A 359 1.97 17.61 9.07
N VAL A 360 2.54 17.09 10.14
CA VAL A 360 1.99 15.95 10.90
C VAL A 360 0.59 16.28 11.44
N LEU A 361 0.40 17.49 12.02
CA LEU A 361 -0.91 17.90 12.52
C LEU A 361 -1.95 18.09 11.40
N ARG A 362 -1.55 18.63 10.24
CA ARG A 362 -2.44 18.71 9.06
C ARG A 362 -2.88 17.33 8.59
N LEU A 363 -1.97 16.35 8.55
CA LEU A 363 -2.32 14.98 8.22
C LEU A 363 -3.34 14.41 9.21
N LYS A 364 -3.11 14.56 10.51
CA LYS A 364 -4.03 14.13 11.58
C LYS A 364 -5.41 14.77 11.42
N GLU A 365 -5.46 16.07 11.12
CA GLU A 365 -6.72 16.79 10.87
C GLU A 365 -7.43 16.28 9.62
N ALA A 366 -6.69 16.12 8.49
CA ALA A 366 -7.25 15.63 7.24
C ALA A 366 -7.89 14.24 7.39
N ARG A 367 -7.32 13.39 8.24
CA ARG A 367 -7.87 12.07 8.58
C ARG A 367 -8.89 12.10 9.72
N GLY A 368 -9.30 13.28 10.17
CA GLY A 368 -10.37 13.48 11.16
C GLY A 368 -10.02 13.06 12.58
N LEU A 369 -8.73 12.88 12.92
CA LEU A 369 -8.33 12.33 14.21
C LEU A 369 -8.66 13.27 15.39
N PHE A 370 -8.72 14.57 15.18
CA PHE A 370 -9.13 15.55 16.20
C PHE A 370 -10.63 15.51 16.52
N ARG A 371 -11.44 14.79 15.73
CA ARG A 371 -12.87 14.63 15.97
C ARG A 371 -13.20 13.50 16.97
N GLY A 372 -12.17 12.85 17.54
CA GLY A 372 -12.35 11.81 18.54
C GLY A 372 -12.89 10.48 18.00
N THR A 373 -12.73 10.20 16.71
CA THR A 373 -13.13 8.91 16.11
C THR A 373 -12.41 7.75 16.78
N ARG A 374 -13.17 6.80 17.32
CA ARG A 374 -12.67 5.57 17.94
C ARG A 374 -13.19 4.36 17.17
N ALA A 375 -12.42 3.27 17.20
CA ALA A 375 -12.90 1.97 16.75
C ALA A 375 -13.99 1.48 17.72
N ASP A 376 -14.94 0.71 17.20
CA ASP A 376 -15.93 0.02 18.02
C ASP A 376 -15.49 -1.44 18.23
N PRO A 377 -14.97 -1.82 19.42
CA PRO A 377 -14.50 -3.18 19.66
C PRO A 377 -15.61 -4.23 19.48
N ALA A 378 -16.87 -3.91 19.79
CA ALA A 378 -17.97 -4.85 19.65
C ALA A 378 -18.31 -5.15 18.16
N ARG A 379 -18.01 -4.23 17.27
CA ARG A 379 -18.24 -4.37 15.82
C ARG A 379 -17.00 -4.79 15.05
N ALA A 380 -15.81 -4.75 15.65
CA ALA A 380 -14.56 -4.96 14.95
C ALA A 380 -14.51 -6.32 14.24
N ALA A 381 -14.89 -7.42 14.91
CA ALA A 381 -14.91 -8.75 14.30
C ALA A 381 -15.89 -8.86 13.12
N ALA A 382 -17.06 -8.26 13.22
CA ALA A 382 -18.04 -8.26 12.15
C ALA A 382 -17.65 -7.38 10.95
N SER A 383 -16.66 -6.47 11.15
CA SER A 383 -16.19 -5.52 10.14
C SER A 383 -15.01 -6.05 9.32
N VAL A 384 -14.34 -7.13 9.75
CA VAL A 384 -13.19 -7.73 9.05
C VAL A 384 -13.57 -9.06 8.44
N GLY A 385 -12.96 -9.41 7.31
CA GLY A 385 -13.16 -10.70 6.66
C GLY A 385 -14.60 -10.98 6.21
N THR A 386 -15.39 -9.96 5.91
CA THR A 386 -16.79 -10.10 5.49
C THR A 386 -16.92 -10.87 4.18
N ALA A 387 -18.11 -11.41 3.89
CA ALA A 387 -18.37 -12.08 2.61
C ALA A 387 -18.13 -11.15 1.41
N ALA A 388 -18.52 -9.88 1.51
CA ALA A 388 -18.29 -8.87 0.47
C ALA A 388 -16.79 -8.58 0.26
N HIS A 389 -16.02 -8.46 1.34
CA HIS A 389 -14.58 -8.25 1.27
C HIS A 389 -13.86 -9.46 0.64
N LYS A 390 -14.23 -10.68 1.04
CA LYS A 390 -13.72 -11.92 0.44
C LYS A 390 -14.10 -12.06 -1.04
N ALA A 391 -15.30 -11.61 -1.43
CA ALA A 391 -15.71 -11.60 -2.83
C ALA A 391 -14.85 -10.63 -3.66
N THR A 392 -14.51 -9.42 -3.10
CA THR A 392 -13.59 -8.48 -3.74
C THR A 392 -12.20 -9.10 -3.91
N ALA A 393 -11.67 -9.78 -2.89
CA ALA A 393 -10.37 -10.45 -2.99
C ALA A 393 -10.37 -11.57 -4.04
N ARG A 394 -11.46 -12.34 -4.13
CA ARG A 394 -11.65 -13.37 -5.15
C ARG A 394 -11.66 -12.76 -6.55
N MET A 395 -12.45 -11.73 -6.77
CA MET A 395 -12.52 -11.02 -8.06
C MET A 395 -11.13 -10.55 -8.52
N VAL A 396 -10.34 -9.95 -7.62
CA VAL A 396 -8.96 -9.52 -7.92
C VAL A 396 -8.09 -10.73 -8.30
N ALA A 397 -8.14 -11.81 -7.51
CA ALA A 397 -7.35 -13.01 -7.76
C ALA A 397 -7.70 -13.69 -9.10
N GLU A 398 -8.98 -13.84 -9.41
CA GLU A 398 -9.46 -14.42 -10.67
C GLU A 398 -9.00 -13.59 -11.87
N ARG A 399 -9.14 -12.27 -11.80
CA ARG A 399 -8.72 -11.36 -12.88
C ARG A 399 -7.21 -11.23 -13.04
N ALA A 400 -6.44 -11.58 -12.02
CA ALA A 400 -4.99 -11.53 -12.06
C ALA A 400 -4.36 -12.76 -12.73
N VAL A 401 -5.03 -13.92 -12.75
CA VAL A 401 -4.46 -15.13 -13.35
C VAL A 401 -4.12 -14.88 -14.81
N THR A 402 -2.82 -14.99 -15.12
CA THR A 402 -2.28 -14.69 -16.45
C THR A 402 -1.86 -15.99 -17.13
N LEU A 403 -2.50 -16.32 -18.24
CA LEU A 403 -2.11 -17.43 -19.12
C LEU A 403 -1.07 -16.91 -20.11
N VAL A 404 0.14 -17.41 -20.02
CA VAL A 404 1.27 -16.95 -20.86
C VAL A 404 1.46 -17.83 -22.08
N ARG A 405 1.20 -19.14 -21.93
CA ARG A 405 1.32 -20.15 -23.01
C ARG A 405 0.25 -21.21 -22.86
N ASN A 406 -0.26 -21.75 -23.99
CA ASN A 406 -1.22 -22.85 -24.03
C ASN A 406 -1.12 -23.64 -25.36
N ASP A 407 -0.01 -24.37 -25.54
CA ASP A 407 0.28 -25.09 -26.77
C ASP A 407 -0.67 -26.28 -26.95
N GLY A 408 -1.27 -26.37 -28.15
CA GLY A 408 -2.22 -27.41 -28.49
C GLY A 408 -3.52 -27.40 -27.68
N GLY A 409 -3.86 -26.27 -27.02
CA GLY A 409 -5.10 -26.14 -26.26
C GLY A 409 -5.19 -27.09 -25.08
N LEU A 410 -4.05 -27.34 -24.36
CA LEU A 410 -4.01 -28.21 -23.19
C LEU A 410 -5.03 -27.77 -22.11
N LEU A 411 -5.17 -26.48 -21.94
CA LEU A 411 -6.12 -25.86 -21.01
C LEU A 411 -7.35 -25.30 -21.75
N PRO A 412 -8.54 -25.33 -21.11
CA PRO A 412 -8.82 -25.85 -19.77
C PRO A 412 -8.84 -27.39 -19.72
N PHE A 413 -8.64 -27.97 -18.52
CA PHE A 413 -8.65 -29.40 -18.30
C PHE A 413 -10.06 -30.00 -18.45
N LYS A 414 -10.45 -30.36 -19.68
CA LYS A 414 -11.72 -31.03 -19.97
C LYS A 414 -11.53 -32.55 -19.92
N GLY A 415 -12.16 -33.22 -18.94
CA GLY A 415 -12.17 -34.69 -18.84
C GLY A 415 -10.83 -35.35 -18.47
N ARG A 416 -9.76 -34.57 -18.26
CA ARG A 416 -8.42 -35.10 -17.97
C ARG A 416 -8.25 -35.41 -16.48
N LYS A 417 -7.41 -36.40 -16.19
CA LYS A 417 -6.91 -36.72 -14.85
C LYS A 417 -5.56 -36.06 -14.66
N VAL A 418 -5.41 -35.26 -13.60
CA VAL A 418 -4.28 -34.34 -13.42
C VAL A 418 -3.46 -34.73 -12.18
N TYR A 419 -2.15 -34.86 -12.33
CA TYR A 419 -1.19 -34.93 -11.24
C TYR A 419 -0.72 -33.52 -10.87
N VAL A 420 -0.68 -33.20 -9.57
CA VAL A 420 -0.26 -31.86 -9.08
C VAL A 420 0.95 -32.02 -8.19
N SER A 421 2.02 -31.27 -8.47
CA SER A 421 3.26 -31.26 -7.69
C SER A 421 3.77 -29.85 -7.41
N GLY A 422 4.68 -29.75 -6.45
CA GLY A 422 5.30 -28.47 -6.05
C GLY A 422 4.62 -27.79 -4.85
N PRO A 423 5.01 -26.54 -4.51
CA PRO A 423 4.44 -25.78 -3.41
C PRO A 423 2.92 -25.60 -3.55
N LYS A 424 2.17 -25.77 -2.44
CA LYS A 424 0.69 -25.69 -2.42
C LYS A 424 -0.06 -26.76 -3.26
N SER A 425 0.62 -27.81 -3.73
CA SER A 425 0.03 -28.85 -4.58
C SER A 425 -1.20 -29.52 -3.95
N ALA A 426 -1.17 -29.87 -2.68
CA ALA A 426 -2.30 -30.46 -1.96
C ALA A 426 -3.55 -29.54 -1.98
N ARG A 427 -3.36 -28.25 -1.74
CA ARG A 427 -4.44 -27.26 -1.83
C ARG A 427 -4.98 -27.13 -3.24
N LEU A 428 -4.09 -26.99 -4.23
CA LEU A 428 -4.49 -26.88 -5.64
C LEU A 428 -5.23 -28.13 -6.11
N ALA A 429 -4.78 -29.33 -5.74
CA ALA A 429 -5.47 -30.58 -6.08
C ALA A 429 -6.90 -30.64 -5.47
N ALA A 430 -7.05 -30.22 -4.22
CA ALA A 430 -8.37 -30.15 -3.58
C ALA A 430 -9.27 -29.10 -4.26
N ASP A 431 -8.74 -27.91 -4.61
CA ASP A 431 -9.52 -26.87 -5.30
C ASP A 431 -9.90 -27.30 -6.72
N LEU A 432 -9.01 -28.00 -7.47
CA LEU A 432 -9.32 -28.60 -8.76
C LEU A 432 -10.43 -29.65 -8.66
N GLY A 433 -10.40 -30.50 -7.63
CA GLY A 433 -11.46 -31.46 -7.37
C GLY A 433 -12.83 -30.79 -7.17
N ARG A 434 -12.87 -29.69 -6.38
CA ARG A 434 -14.09 -28.86 -6.21
C ARG A 434 -14.53 -28.19 -7.50
N ALA A 435 -13.59 -27.87 -8.37
CA ALA A 435 -13.85 -27.32 -9.69
C ALA A 435 -14.23 -28.40 -10.74
N GLY A 436 -14.31 -29.70 -10.37
CA GLY A 436 -14.74 -30.80 -11.24
C GLY A 436 -13.62 -31.42 -12.07
N VAL A 437 -12.35 -31.10 -11.80
CA VAL A 437 -11.19 -31.71 -12.43
C VAL A 437 -10.77 -32.95 -11.63
N ARG A 438 -10.65 -34.11 -12.30
CA ARG A 438 -10.15 -35.34 -11.66
C ARG A 438 -8.66 -35.20 -11.33
N THR A 439 -8.27 -35.44 -10.09
CA THR A 439 -6.88 -35.42 -9.65
C THR A 439 -6.38 -36.81 -9.26
N THR A 440 -5.08 -37.04 -9.31
CA THR A 440 -4.42 -38.28 -8.90
C THR A 440 -3.07 -37.99 -8.24
N THR A 441 -2.67 -38.88 -7.31
CA THR A 441 -1.35 -38.85 -6.67
C THR A 441 -0.29 -39.62 -7.47
N SER A 442 -0.68 -40.37 -8.52
CA SER A 442 0.22 -41.12 -9.39
C SER A 442 0.47 -40.36 -10.68
N LEU A 443 1.73 -40.00 -10.94
CA LEU A 443 2.14 -39.34 -12.19
C LEU A 443 1.90 -40.25 -13.40
N THR A 444 2.11 -41.56 -13.27
CA THR A 444 1.89 -42.54 -14.36
C THR A 444 0.43 -42.62 -14.77
N ALA A 445 -0.48 -42.52 -13.82
CA ALA A 445 -1.94 -42.59 -14.05
C ALA A 445 -2.57 -41.26 -14.51
N ALA A 446 -1.76 -40.19 -14.62
CA ALA A 446 -2.23 -38.86 -15.03
C ALA A 446 -2.18 -38.69 -16.54
N ASP A 447 -3.11 -37.90 -17.10
CA ASP A 447 -3.11 -37.45 -18.50
C ASP A 447 -2.22 -36.21 -18.69
N ALA A 448 -2.10 -35.38 -17.63
CA ALA A 448 -1.28 -34.18 -17.59
C ALA A 448 -0.75 -33.91 -16.17
N ALA A 449 0.28 -33.09 -16.07
CA ALA A 449 0.83 -32.67 -14.78
C ALA A 449 0.76 -31.14 -14.62
N VAL A 450 0.46 -30.68 -13.40
CA VAL A 450 0.64 -29.29 -12.99
C VAL A 450 1.83 -29.21 -12.05
N LEU A 451 2.81 -28.44 -12.41
CA LEU A 451 3.94 -28.06 -11.57
C LEU A 451 3.71 -26.65 -11.04
N THR A 452 3.45 -26.51 -9.75
CA THR A 452 3.47 -25.21 -9.10
C THR A 452 4.90 -24.84 -8.72
N THR A 453 5.26 -23.55 -8.87
CA THR A 453 6.54 -23.01 -8.45
C THR A 453 6.37 -21.82 -7.50
N LEU A 454 7.37 -21.58 -6.67
CA LEU A 454 7.43 -20.45 -5.78
C LEU A 454 8.91 -20.05 -5.63
N ASP A 455 9.27 -18.97 -6.32
CA ASP A 455 10.62 -18.41 -6.36
C ASP A 455 11.69 -19.45 -6.71
N ALA A 456 11.36 -20.31 -7.69
CA ALA A 456 12.20 -21.44 -8.12
C ALA A 456 13.26 -21.04 -9.15
N GLY A 457 13.05 -19.93 -9.86
CA GLY A 457 13.99 -19.41 -10.86
C GLY A 457 14.42 -20.48 -11.88
N SER A 458 15.72 -20.63 -12.09
CA SER A 458 16.32 -21.59 -13.03
C SER A 458 16.02 -23.07 -12.71
N ALA A 459 15.69 -23.40 -11.45
CA ALA A 459 15.32 -24.77 -11.07
C ALA A 459 14.01 -25.24 -11.69
N THR A 460 13.16 -24.34 -12.19
CA THR A 460 11.90 -24.68 -12.85
C THR A 460 12.13 -25.62 -14.04
N ALA A 461 13.11 -25.37 -14.89
CA ALA A 461 13.41 -26.20 -16.04
C ALA A 461 13.77 -27.66 -15.67
N ALA A 462 14.56 -27.86 -14.63
CA ALA A 462 14.90 -29.19 -14.14
C ALA A 462 13.66 -29.94 -13.59
N ARG A 463 12.80 -29.22 -12.85
CA ARG A 463 11.55 -29.78 -12.30
C ARG A 463 10.55 -30.17 -13.40
N VAL A 464 10.47 -29.39 -14.49
CA VAL A 464 9.63 -29.74 -15.66
C VAL A 464 10.13 -31.02 -16.30
N ARG A 465 11.46 -31.15 -16.55
CA ARG A 465 12.05 -32.37 -17.11
C ARG A 465 11.83 -33.63 -16.25
N ALA A 466 11.84 -33.48 -14.93
CA ALA A 466 11.59 -34.59 -14.00
C ALA A 466 10.17 -35.18 -14.09
N LEU A 467 9.21 -34.48 -14.70
CA LEU A 467 7.85 -34.99 -14.96
C LEU A 467 7.75 -35.85 -16.25
N GLY A 468 8.88 -36.04 -16.97
CA GLY A 468 8.97 -36.94 -18.12
C GLY A 468 8.18 -36.45 -19.34
N ALA A 469 7.59 -37.42 -20.09
CA ALA A 469 6.89 -37.14 -21.34
C ALA A 469 5.43 -36.60 -21.15
N LYS A 470 4.94 -36.42 -19.92
CA LYS A 470 3.60 -35.91 -19.70
C LYS A 470 3.47 -34.45 -20.14
N PRO A 471 2.34 -34.03 -20.71
CA PRO A 471 2.06 -32.61 -20.91
C PRO A 471 2.09 -31.86 -19.58
N VAL A 472 2.98 -30.89 -19.45
CA VAL A 472 3.17 -30.12 -18.20
C VAL A 472 2.56 -28.73 -18.32
N VAL A 473 1.85 -28.33 -17.27
CA VAL A 473 1.45 -26.94 -17.00
C VAL A 473 2.32 -26.43 -15.88
N VAL A 474 3.04 -25.32 -16.09
CA VAL A 474 3.76 -24.60 -15.03
C VAL A 474 2.89 -23.49 -14.52
N ALA A 475 2.69 -23.42 -13.20
CA ALA A 475 1.97 -22.35 -12.52
C ALA A 475 2.89 -21.65 -11.51
N ALA A 476 3.40 -20.46 -11.86
CA ALA A 476 4.20 -19.61 -11.00
C ALA A 476 3.30 -18.93 -9.95
N LEU A 477 3.42 -19.35 -8.68
CA LEU A 477 2.59 -18.84 -7.59
C LEU A 477 3.14 -17.57 -6.94
N GLY A 478 4.45 -17.32 -7.03
CA GLY A 478 5.13 -16.13 -6.51
C GLY A 478 5.63 -15.24 -7.64
N SER A 479 6.94 -15.19 -7.78
CA SER A 479 7.58 -14.45 -8.87
C SER A 479 7.19 -15.01 -10.24
N PRO A 480 6.76 -14.16 -11.18
CA PRO A 480 6.48 -14.61 -12.57
C PRO A 480 7.75 -15.03 -13.32
N TYR A 481 8.93 -14.67 -12.85
CA TYR A 481 10.22 -15.04 -13.46
C TYR A 481 10.52 -16.54 -13.38
N ASP A 482 9.80 -17.31 -12.54
CA ASP A 482 9.81 -18.76 -12.58
C ASP A 482 9.41 -19.32 -13.96
N LEU A 483 8.63 -18.54 -14.74
CA LEU A 483 8.22 -18.92 -16.10
C LEU A 483 9.36 -18.89 -17.12
N ASP A 484 10.48 -18.21 -16.85
CA ASP A 484 11.65 -18.21 -17.72
C ASP A 484 12.24 -19.63 -17.85
N GLY A 485 12.09 -20.47 -16.82
CA GLY A 485 12.42 -21.89 -16.83
C GLY A 485 11.33 -22.82 -17.41
N ALA A 486 10.19 -22.31 -17.84
CA ALA A 486 9.04 -23.11 -18.27
C ALA A 486 9.04 -23.44 -19.78
N GLY A 487 10.17 -23.28 -20.49
CA GLY A 487 10.25 -23.43 -21.96
C GLY A 487 9.73 -24.76 -22.51
N ALA A 488 9.94 -25.87 -21.79
CA ALA A 488 9.48 -27.20 -22.18
C ALA A 488 8.03 -27.52 -21.76
N ALA A 489 7.36 -26.64 -21.03
CA ALA A 489 5.97 -26.84 -20.61
C ALA A 489 5.00 -26.52 -21.76
N LYS A 490 3.89 -27.27 -21.84
CA LYS A 490 2.81 -27.05 -22.84
C LYS A 490 1.93 -25.87 -22.48
N ALA A 491 1.81 -25.52 -21.18
CA ALA A 491 1.12 -24.31 -20.74
C ALA A 491 1.86 -23.67 -19.57
N ALA A 492 1.73 -22.36 -19.45
CA ALA A 492 2.40 -21.58 -18.43
C ALA A 492 1.47 -20.46 -17.93
N LEU A 493 1.32 -20.35 -16.59
CA LEU A 493 0.48 -19.34 -15.93
C LEU A 493 1.22 -18.69 -14.78
N ALA A 494 0.81 -17.45 -14.43
CA ALA A 494 1.27 -16.75 -13.25
C ALA A 494 0.07 -16.29 -12.40
N THR A 495 0.24 -16.35 -11.06
CA THR A 495 -0.75 -15.85 -10.09
C THR A 495 -0.20 -14.74 -9.19
N TYR A 496 1.12 -14.52 -9.21
CA TYR A 496 1.84 -13.49 -8.44
C TYR A 496 1.68 -13.57 -6.92
N SER A 497 1.03 -14.63 -6.45
CA SER A 497 0.78 -14.89 -5.02
C SER A 497 0.48 -16.36 -4.79
N SER A 498 1.06 -16.93 -3.73
CA SER A 498 0.77 -18.28 -3.22
C SER A 498 -0.36 -18.30 -2.18
N GLY A 499 -1.05 -17.16 -1.98
CA GLY A 499 -2.17 -17.04 -1.05
C GLY A 499 -3.35 -17.93 -1.43
N ALA A 500 -4.16 -18.32 -0.44
CA ALA A 500 -5.27 -19.24 -0.64
C ALA A 500 -6.25 -18.78 -1.74
N VAL A 501 -6.54 -17.49 -1.81
CA VAL A 501 -7.43 -16.90 -2.81
C VAL A 501 -6.89 -17.05 -4.24
N SER A 502 -5.56 -16.88 -4.41
CA SER A 502 -4.90 -17.02 -5.71
C SER A 502 -4.82 -18.46 -6.18
N VAL A 503 -4.56 -19.42 -5.25
CA VAL A 503 -4.55 -20.85 -5.57
C VAL A 503 -5.94 -21.33 -5.99
N THR A 504 -7.00 -20.86 -5.31
CA THR A 504 -8.38 -21.14 -5.68
C THR A 504 -8.71 -20.55 -7.07
N ALA A 505 -8.35 -19.30 -7.33
CA ALA A 505 -8.55 -18.66 -8.64
C ALA A 505 -7.81 -19.41 -9.77
N LEU A 506 -6.59 -19.88 -9.51
CA LEU A 506 -5.85 -20.74 -10.44
C LEU A 506 -6.63 -22.01 -10.78
N ALA A 507 -7.20 -22.71 -9.77
CA ALA A 507 -7.99 -23.92 -9.98
C ALA A 507 -9.23 -23.65 -10.85
N GLU A 508 -9.95 -22.56 -10.62
CA GLU A 508 -11.11 -22.15 -11.42
C GLU A 508 -10.73 -21.88 -12.88
N VAL A 509 -9.57 -21.23 -13.10
CA VAL A 509 -9.02 -21.00 -14.44
C VAL A 509 -8.63 -22.32 -15.09
N LEU A 510 -7.84 -23.18 -14.43
CA LEU A 510 -7.40 -24.47 -14.98
C LEU A 510 -8.59 -25.38 -15.32
N ALA A 511 -9.68 -25.30 -14.58
CA ALA A 511 -10.94 -26.02 -14.83
C ALA A 511 -11.79 -25.39 -15.95
N GLY A 512 -11.49 -24.17 -16.38
CA GLY A 512 -12.26 -23.44 -17.39
C GLY A 512 -13.55 -22.79 -16.88
N ARG A 513 -13.72 -22.69 -15.56
CA ARG A 513 -14.85 -21.99 -14.93
C ARG A 513 -14.70 -20.48 -14.98
N VAL A 514 -13.46 -20.00 -14.96
CA VAL A 514 -13.08 -18.59 -15.10
C VAL A 514 -12.12 -18.48 -16.27
N LYS A 515 -12.32 -17.48 -17.14
CA LYS A 515 -11.38 -17.17 -18.24
C LYS A 515 -10.18 -16.44 -17.68
N PRO A 516 -8.93 -16.77 -18.08
CA PRO A 516 -7.75 -16.01 -17.72
C PRO A 516 -7.81 -14.64 -18.44
N THR A 517 -7.80 -13.56 -17.68
CA THR A 517 -7.85 -12.19 -18.21
C THR A 517 -6.62 -11.37 -17.83
N GLY A 518 -5.78 -11.89 -16.95
CA GLY A 518 -4.57 -11.23 -16.51
C GLY A 518 -3.59 -10.97 -17.65
N ARG A 519 -2.79 -9.93 -17.49
CA ARG A 519 -1.70 -9.54 -18.41
C ARG A 519 -0.41 -9.42 -17.63
N LEU A 520 0.70 -9.92 -18.16
CA LEU A 520 2.01 -9.82 -17.50
C LEU A 520 2.29 -8.36 -17.11
N PRO A 521 2.55 -8.07 -15.84
CA PRO A 521 2.94 -6.73 -15.39
C PRO A 521 4.44 -6.44 -15.60
N VAL A 522 5.21 -7.47 -15.88
CA VAL A 522 6.66 -7.47 -16.15
C VAL A 522 6.96 -8.39 -17.32
N ASN A 523 8.16 -8.31 -17.91
CA ASN A 523 8.62 -9.30 -18.88
C ASN A 523 8.92 -10.61 -18.14
N ALA A 524 8.34 -11.73 -18.57
CA ALA A 524 8.58 -13.05 -17.98
C ALA A 524 8.15 -14.18 -18.94
N GLY A 525 8.79 -15.35 -18.85
CA GLY A 525 8.44 -16.52 -19.65
C GLY A 525 8.72 -16.36 -21.15
N GLY A 526 9.66 -15.48 -21.52
CA GLY A 526 9.97 -15.12 -22.89
C GLY A 526 9.03 -14.10 -23.51
N GLU A 527 8.04 -13.61 -22.75
CA GLU A 527 7.01 -12.68 -23.22
C GLU A 527 7.17 -11.28 -22.59
N ARG A 528 6.67 -10.28 -23.29
CA ARG A 528 6.73 -8.89 -22.82
C ARG A 528 5.60 -8.56 -21.84
N ALA A 529 5.81 -7.56 -21.01
CA ALA A 529 4.76 -6.95 -20.22
C ALA A 529 3.55 -6.58 -21.11
N GLY A 530 2.34 -6.88 -20.62
CA GLY A 530 1.10 -6.75 -21.36
C GLY A 530 0.65 -8.01 -22.10
N HIS A 531 1.52 -9.02 -22.25
CA HIS A 531 1.13 -10.31 -22.81
C HIS A 531 0.19 -11.08 -21.89
N GLY A 532 -0.72 -11.84 -22.48
CA GLY A 532 -1.62 -12.77 -21.82
C GLY A 532 -2.60 -13.34 -22.83
N LEU A 533 -2.87 -14.62 -22.69
CA LEU A 533 -3.82 -15.35 -23.51
C LEU A 533 -5.15 -15.52 -22.76
N ASN A 534 -6.18 -15.84 -23.50
CA ASN A 534 -7.40 -16.42 -22.93
C ASN A 534 -7.83 -17.59 -23.82
N TYR A 535 -8.58 -18.51 -23.28
CA TYR A 535 -9.25 -19.52 -24.10
C TYR A 535 -10.68 -19.04 -24.42
N GLY A 536 -11.03 -19.19 -25.69
CA GLY A 536 -12.30 -18.72 -26.27
C GLY A 536 -13.55 -19.29 -25.64
#